data_f3578ed25f2461e05fad7ecddb96b9cd
#
_entry.id   f3578ed25f2461e05fad7ecddb96b9cd
#
_cell.length_a   1.000
_cell.length_b   1.000
_cell.length_c   1.000
_cell.angle_alpha   90.00
_cell.angle_beta   90.00
_cell.angle_gamma   90.00
#
_symmetry.space_group_name_H-M   'P 1'
#
loop_
_entity.id
_entity.type
_entity.pdbx_description
1 polymer ?
#
loop_
_entity_poly.entity_id
_entity_poly.type
_entity_poly.pdbx_seq_one_letter_code
_entity_poly.pdbx_strand_id
1 'polypeptide(L)'
;MKLILYFLLAIIAACGGNKNEESDFVYTNGEKEKVLPTELSLSVEVKGVDSKNSHGDGSGAVQLSAVAKNAIKYGYKFNDKSEEVSTDGTFTYTFKEEGTHDYKITVLAYSSTGDYIDFSKTITVFVAQHEVELIWSDEFELDGALSAQNWKMETIAPDNGSWHNGELQHYTNRLDNVYVSEGTLKIVAKKEQYTAQGTTKEYTSARLNSLFSFTYGKIEVRAKLPYGQGTWPAIWMLGSNIETVGWPACGEIDIMEHWGHEPEKISSATHTPSCYGGCTDVTVGTTTITDYSTEFHVYAVEWSTESLRFFIDDE
;
A
#
# COMPACT_ATOMS: atom_id res chain seq x y z
N MET A 1 14.86 20.67 29.52
CA MET A 1 14.94 22.14 29.56
C MET A 1 13.50 22.64 29.68
N LYS A 2 13.17 23.19 30.83
CA LYS A 2 11.79 23.65 31.17
C LYS A 2 11.56 25.02 30.54
N LEU A 3 10.47 25.17 29.79
CA LEU A 3 10.01 26.45 29.27
C LEU A 3 8.87 26.95 30.18
N ILE A 4 9.09 28.14 30.78
CA ILE A 4 8.17 28.83 31.68
C ILE A 4 7.34 29.83 30.86
N LEU A 5 6.01 29.71 30.98
CA LEU A 5 5.06 30.62 30.35
C LEU A 5 4.75 31.77 31.31
N TYR A 6 4.99 33.01 30.90
CA TYR A 6 4.66 34.21 31.67
C TYR A 6 3.24 34.71 31.31
N PHE A 7 2.40 34.85 32.35
CA PHE A 7 1.15 35.60 32.27
C PHE A 7 1.42 37.06 32.53
N LEU A 8 0.97 37.92 31.63
CA LEU A 8 0.99 39.38 31.86
C LEU A 8 -0.41 39.83 32.28
N LEU A 9 -0.55 40.27 33.51
CA LEU A 9 -1.77 40.86 34.08
C LEU A 9 -1.68 42.38 33.91
N ALA A 10 -2.56 42.98 33.10
CA ALA A 10 -2.69 44.46 33.03
C ALA A 10 -3.86 44.89 33.89
N ILE A 11 -3.54 45.63 34.98
CA ILE A 11 -4.52 46.32 35.82
C ILE A 11 -4.63 47.76 35.30
N ILE A 12 -5.81 48.18 34.92
CA ILE A 12 -6.12 49.60 34.70
C ILE A 12 -7.12 49.99 35.78
N ALA A 13 -6.69 50.87 36.67
CA ALA A 13 -7.55 51.54 37.62
C ALA A 13 -7.97 52.91 37.03
N ALA A 14 -9.26 53.19 37.00
CA ALA A 14 -9.77 54.53 36.86
C ALA A 14 -10.92 54.77 37.84
N CYS A 15 -10.75 55.76 38.70
CA CYS A 15 -11.75 56.24 39.62
C CYS A 15 -12.73 57.21 38.94
N GLY A 16 -13.97 57.19 39.41
CA GLY A 16 -14.81 58.38 39.34
C GLY A 16 -16.30 58.14 39.16
N GLY A 17 -17.07 58.16 40.26
CA GLY A 17 -18.29 58.98 40.38
C GLY A 17 -19.67 58.43 40.00
N ASN A 18 -20.35 57.94 41.02
CA ASN A 18 -21.79 58.18 41.36
C ASN A 18 -22.92 57.90 40.31
N LYS A 19 -23.73 56.91 40.50
CA LYS A 19 -25.18 56.95 40.96
C LYS A 19 -25.84 55.58 40.71
N ASN A 20 -26.68 55.23 41.67
CA ASN A 20 -27.50 54.02 41.76
C ASN A 20 -28.35 53.79 40.51
N GLU A 21 -28.22 52.62 39.93
CA GLU A 21 -29.29 51.82 39.35
C GLU A 21 -28.90 50.35 39.58
N GLU A 22 -29.65 49.67 40.43
CA GLU A 22 -29.67 48.23 40.52
C GLU A 22 -30.13 47.64 39.19
N SER A 23 -29.21 47.25 38.34
CA SER A 23 -29.50 46.35 37.27
C SER A 23 -29.14 44.95 37.74
N ASP A 24 -30.15 44.13 37.97
CA ASP A 24 -30.04 42.70 38.13
C ASP A 24 -29.28 42.12 36.95
N PHE A 25 -27.96 41.93 37.10
CA PHE A 25 -27.19 41.10 36.21
C PHE A 25 -27.52 39.66 36.55
N VAL A 26 -28.51 39.09 35.86
CA VAL A 26 -28.73 37.66 35.78
C VAL A 26 -27.51 37.09 35.05
N TYR A 27 -26.57 36.50 35.77
CA TYR A 27 -25.59 35.60 35.21
C TYR A 27 -26.33 34.37 34.71
N THR A 28 -26.74 34.35 33.45
CA THR A 28 -27.06 33.12 32.78
C THR A 28 -25.75 32.39 32.57
N ASN A 29 -25.52 31.36 33.35
CA ASN A 29 -24.50 30.36 33.04
C ASN A 29 -24.74 29.95 31.60
N GLY A 30 -23.77 30.23 30.72
CA GLY A 30 -23.81 29.90 29.30
C GLY A 30 -23.61 28.39 29.04
N GLU A 31 -24.30 27.55 29.78
CA GLU A 31 -24.47 26.15 29.39
C GLU A 31 -25.37 26.14 28.15
N LYS A 32 -24.81 25.80 27.01
CA LYS A 32 -25.62 25.56 25.82
C LYS A 32 -26.61 24.46 26.17
N GLU A 33 -27.88 24.76 26.01
CA GLU A 33 -28.97 23.80 26.22
C GLU A 33 -28.62 22.50 25.48
N LYS A 34 -28.63 21.39 26.22
CA LYS A 34 -28.28 20.06 25.68
C LYS A 34 -29.44 19.58 24.82
N VAL A 35 -29.34 19.81 23.50
CA VAL A 35 -30.30 19.32 22.52
C VAL A 35 -29.78 18.03 21.90
N LEU A 36 -30.36 16.88 22.26
CA LEU A 36 -30.06 15.59 21.66
C LEU A 36 -30.63 15.50 20.25
N PRO A 37 -29.97 14.80 19.33
CA PRO A 37 -30.57 14.43 18.06
C PRO A 37 -31.84 13.60 18.26
N THR A 38 -32.78 13.69 17.31
CA THR A 38 -34.03 12.93 17.32
C THR A 38 -34.39 12.46 15.92
N GLU A 39 -35.31 11.52 15.80
CA GLU A 39 -35.84 11.00 14.53
C GLU A 39 -34.71 10.45 13.61
N LEU A 40 -33.75 9.73 14.19
CA LEU A 40 -32.67 9.11 13.43
C LEU A 40 -33.21 7.99 12.55
N SER A 41 -32.92 8.07 11.25
CA SER A 41 -33.21 7.02 10.26
C SER A 41 -31.96 6.70 9.47
N LEU A 42 -31.84 5.45 9.00
CA LEU A 42 -30.75 4.94 8.17
C LEU A 42 -31.32 4.23 6.95
N SER A 43 -31.00 4.72 5.77
CA SER A 43 -31.17 4.03 4.50
C SER A 43 -29.84 3.38 4.10
N VAL A 44 -29.92 2.12 3.65
CA VAL A 44 -28.76 1.38 3.12
C VAL A 44 -29.18 0.80 1.79
N GLU A 45 -28.41 1.11 0.76
CA GLU A 45 -28.54 0.58 -0.58
C GLU A 45 -27.32 -0.28 -0.89
N VAL A 46 -27.54 -1.57 -1.15
CA VAL A 46 -26.50 -2.50 -1.62
C VAL A 46 -26.44 -2.39 -3.13
N LYS A 47 -25.25 -2.09 -3.67
CA LYS A 47 -25.06 -1.87 -5.10
C LYS A 47 -25.43 -3.11 -5.91
N GLY A 48 -26.21 -2.90 -6.99
CA GLY A 48 -26.56 -3.95 -7.93
C GLY A 48 -27.61 -4.95 -7.42
N VAL A 49 -28.33 -4.63 -6.33
CA VAL A 49 -29.50 -5.42 -5.90
C VAL A 49 -30.60 -5.33 -6.94
N ASP A 50 -31.01 -6.49 -7.45
CA ASP A 50 -32.15 -6.65 -8.37
C ASP A 50 -32.88 -7.98 -8.13
N SER A 51 -33.78 -8.36 -9.01
CA SER A 51 -34.55 -9.62 -8.90
C SER A 51 -33.73 -10.90 -9.03
N LYS A 52 -32.50 -10.82 -9.57
CA LYS A 52 -31.57 -11.94 -9.74
C LYS A 52 -30.44 -11.89 -8.70
N ASN A 53 -30.06 -10.71 -8.26
CA ASN A 53 -28.95 -10.45 -7.35
C ASN A 53 -29.47 -9.83 -6.05
N SER A 54 -30.17 -10.63 -5.25
CA SER A 54 -30.84 -10.15 -4.02
C SER A 54 -29.90 -9.55 -2.97
N HIS A 55 -28.60 -9.82 -3.05
CA HIS A 55 -27.58 -9.35 -2.11
C HIS A 55 -26.48 -8.50 -2.76
N GLY A 56 -26.71 -8.01 -3.99
CA GLY A 56 -25.81 -7.12 -4.73
C GLY A 56 -25.08 -7.78 -5.90
N ASP A 57 -24.31 -6.97 -6.63
CA ASP A 57 -23.61 -7.34 -7.86
C ASP A 57 -22.25 -8.04 -7.63
N GLY A 58 -21.91 -8.33 -6.39
CA GLY A 58 -20.62 -8.92 -6.02
C GLY A 58 -19.51 -7.89 -5.75
N SER A 59 -19.77 -6.60 -5.95
CA SER A 59 -18.79 -5.55 -5.63
C SER A 59 -18.58 -5.33 -4.13
N GLY A 60 -19.52 -5.80 -3.29
CA GLY A 60 -19.51 -5.53 -1.85
C GLY A 60 -19.83 -4.09 -1.48
N ALA A 61 -20.11 -3.21 -2.47
CA ALA A 61 -20.32 -1.79 -2.24
C ALA A 61 -21.72 -1.50 -1.70
N VAL A 62 -21.78 -0.61 -0.69
CA VAL A 62 -23.03 -0.13 -0.11
C VAL A 62 -23.00 1.39 -0.01
N GLN A 63 -24.14 2.02 -0.26
CA GLN A 63 -24.36 3.44 -0.04
C GLN A 63 -25.26 3.63 1.16
N LEU A 64 -24.88 4.52 2.05
CA LEU A 64 -25.53 4.81 3.31
C LEU A 64 -26.05 6.25 3.29
N SER A 65 -27.22 6.46 3.86
CA SER A 65 -27.77 7.81 4.08
C SER A 65 -28.49 7.83 5.41
N ALA A 66 -28.02 8.68 6.32
CA ALA A 66 -28.65 8.89 7.63
C ALA A 66 -29.18 10.31 7.74
N VAL A 67 -30.33 10.44 8.39
CA VAL A 67 -30.99 11.73 8.68
C VAL A 67 -31.46 11.72 10.14
N ALA A 68 -31.17 12.81 10.84
CA ALA A 68 -31.69 13.06 12.19
C ALA A 68 -31.90 14.58 12.40
N LYS A 69 -32.92 14.97 13.18
CA LYS A 69 -33.08 16.35 13.62
C LYS A 69 -32.01 16.69 14.67
N ASN A 70 -31.49 17.91 14.65
CA ASN A 70 -30.48 18.43 15.57
C ASN A 70 -29.13 17.66 15.54
N ALA A 71 -28.87 16.85 14.52
CA ALA A 71 -27.55 16.25 14.30
C ALA A 71 -26.66 17.23 13.53
N ILE A 72 -25.36 17.26 13.88
CA ILE A 72 -24.33 18.06 13.20
C ILE A 72 -23.32 17.19 12.43
N LYS A 73 -23.27 15.91 12.76
CA LYS A 73 -22.42 14.90 12.09
C LYS A 73 -22.95 13.51 12.40
N TYR A 74 -22.48 12.56 11.62
CA TYR A 74 -22.84 11.13 11.77
C TYR A 74 -21.57 10.29 11.88
N GLY A 75 -21.61 9.23 12.70
CA GLY A 75 -20.59 8.20 12.77
C GLY A 75 -21.16 6.88 12.25
N TYR A 76 -20.37 6.12 11.49
CA TYR A 76 -20.74 4.81 10.98
C TYR A 76 -19.81 3.74 11.53
N LYS A 77 -20.37 2.64 12.02
CA LYS A 77 -19.62 1.45 12.46
C LYS A 77 -20.10 0.23 11.69
N PHE A 78 -19.15 -0.58 11.24
CA PHE A 78 -19.40 -1.80 10.48
C PHE A 78 -18.93 -2.99 11.32
N ASN A 79 -19.88 -3.76 11.86
CA ASN A 79 -19.62 -4.75 12.90
C ASN A 79 -18.85 -4.10 14.07
N ASP A 80 -17.71 -4.67 14.50
CA ASP A 80 -16.89 -4.20 15.62
C ASP A 80 -15.72 -3.29 15.17
N LYS A 81 -15.74 -2.78 13.91
CA LYS A 81 -14.70 -1.88 13.41
C LYS A 81 -14.80 -0.48 14.00
N SER A 82 -13.73 0.29 13.84
CA SER A 82 -13.66 1.71 14.22
C SER A 82 -14.74 2.54 13.53
N GLU A 83 -15.05 3.68 14.12
CA GLU A 83 -16.05 4.61 13.60
C GLU A 83 -15.49 5.45 12.47
N GLU A 84 -16.26 5.54 11.37
CA GLU A 84 -16.02 6.46 10.25
C GLU A 84 -17.00 7.63 10.36
N VAL A 85 -16.56 8.85 10.06
CA VAL A 85 -17.34 10.08 10.28
C VAL A 85 -17.78 10.71 8.97
N SER A 86 -19.06 11.14 8.91
CA SER A 86 -19.66 11.93 7.84
C SER A 86 -20.31 13.19 8.40
N THR A 87 -20.21 14.31 7.69
CA THR A 87 -20.83 15.60 8.09
C THR A 87 -22.19 15.83 7.45
N ASP A 88 -22.51 15.15 6.36
CA ASP A 88 -23.75 15.29 5.60
C ASP A 88 -24.70 14.07 5.74
N GLY A 89 -24.27 13.05 6.47
CA GLY A 89 -25.02 11.83 6.68
C GLY A 89 -24.94 10.83 5.53
N THR A 90 -24.14 11.09 4.49
CA THR A 90 -23.89 10.12 3.41
C THR A 90 -22.55 9.42 3.60
N PHE A 91 -22.48 8.13 3.29
CA PHE A 91 -21.25 7.37 3.37
C PHE A 91 -21.29 6.19 2.39
N THR A 92 -20.15 5.89 1.75
CA THR A 92 -19.99 4.69 0.91
C THR A 92 -18.99 3.76 1.57
N TYR A 93 -19.33 2.48 1.65
CA TYR A 93 -18.45 1.45 2.21
C TYR A 93 -18.39 0.25 1.27
N THR A 94 -17.25 -0.46 1.26
CA THR A 94 -17.09 -1.69 0.48
C THR A 94 -16.65 -2.83 1.38
N PHE A 95 -17.50 -3.84 1.50
CA PHE A 95 -17.15 -5.09 2.18
C PHE A 95 -16.24 -5.90 1.26
N LYS A 96 -15.24 -6.57 1.84
CA LYS A 96 -14.21 -7.31 1.08
C LYS A 96 -14.20 -8.82 1.36
N GLU A 97 -14.96 -9.28 2.33
CA GLU A 97 -15.04 -10.70 2.69
C GLU A 97 -15.89 -11.44 1.64
N GLU A 98 -15.25 -12.35 0.89
CA GLU A 98 -15.88 -13.08 -0.20
C GLU A 98 -17.01 -14.00 0.29
N GLY A 99 -18.04 -14.13 -0.53
CA GLY A 99 -19.24 -14.87 -0.19
C GLY A 99 -20.41 -13.98 0.21
N THR A 100 -21.43 -14.58 0.81
CA THR A 100 -22.63 -13.88 1.28
C THR A 100 -22.61 -13.80 2.80
N HIS A 101 -22.51 -12.60 3.34
CA HIS A 101 -22.37 -12.36 4.77
C HIS A 101 -23.35 -11.31 5.28
N ASP A 102 -23.71 -11.44 6.56
CA ASP A 102 -24.53 -10.48 7.27
C ASP A 102 -23.65 -9.47 8.00
N TYR A 103 -23.92 -8.18 7.78
CA TYR A 103 -23.18 -7.08 8.38
C TYR A 103 -24.10 -6.19 9.20
N LYS A 104 -23.74 -5.94 10.44
CA LYS A 104 -24.41 -4.96 11.31
C LYS A 104 -23.80 -3.58 11.04
N ILE A 105 -24.64 -2.65 10.60
CA ILE A 105 -24.26 -1.24 10.43
C ILE A 105 -24.91 -0.45 11.56
N THR A 106 -24.12 0.27 12.34
CA THR A 106 -24.59 1.18 13.38
C THR A 106 -24.27 2.60 12.96
N VAL A 107 -25.29 3.45 12.91
CA VAL A 107 -25.14 4.90 12.72
C VAL A 107 -25.34 5.63 14.04
N LEU A 108 -24.45 6.61 14.32
CA LEU A 108 -24.51 7.50 15.47
C LEU A 108 -24.79 8.92 14.95
N ALA A 109 -25.83 9.58 15.44
CA ALA A 109 -26.10 10.97 15.13
C ALA A 109 -25.69 11.84 16.31
N TYR A 110 -24.77 12.79 16.09
CA TYR A 110 -24.16 13.61 17.14
C TYR A 110 -24.77 15.00 17.23
N SER A 111 -25.03 15.44 18.44
CA SER A 111 -25.38 16.84 18.76
C SER A 111 -24.15 17.76 18.75
N SER A 112 -24.39 19.06 18.85
CA SER A 112 -23.33 20.07 18.99
C SER A 112 -22.52 19.96 20.31
N THR A 113 -23.02 19.22 21.30
CA THR A 113 -22.36 18.96 22.58
C THR A 113 -21.58 17.63 22.58
N GLY A 114 -21.65 16.85 21.49
CA GLY A 114 -20.96 15.57 21.36
C GLY A 114 -21.76 14.36 21.87
N ASP A 115 -22.95 14.60 22.44
CA ASP A 115 -23.87 13.52 22.79
C ASP A 115 -24.50 12.95 21.49
N TYR A 116 -24.90 11.68 21.52
CA TYR A 116 -25.46 11.03 20.33
C TYR A 116 -26.64 10.12 20.68
N ILE A 117 -27.39 9.80 19.64
CA ILE A 117 -28.31 8.66 19.58
C ILE A 117 -27.83 7.72 18.48
N ASP A 118 -28.10 6.43 18.59
CA ASP A 118 -27.70 5.45 17.60
C ASP A 118 -28.87 4.63 17.07
N PHE A 119 -28.64 4.03 15.90
CA PHE A 119 -29.53 3.10 15.24
C PHE A 119 -28.73 2.05 14.52
N SER A 120 -29.13 0.79 14.64
CA SER A 120 -28.46 -0.34 13.96
C SER A 120 -29.39 -1.04 12.99
N LYS A 121 -28.82 -1.48 11.85
CA LYS A 121 -29.49 -2.29 10.84
C LYS A 121 -28.53 -3.39 10.39
N THR A 122 -29.05 -4.62 10.27
CA THR A 122 -28.33 -5.73 9.63
C THR A 122 -28.71 -5.80 8.16
N ILE A 123 -27.73 -5.96 7.30
CA ILE A 123 -27.90 -6.19 5.86
C ILE A 123 -27.11 -7.42 5.45
N THR A 124 -27.55 -8.08 4.39
CA THR A 124 -26.82 -9.17 3.75
C THR A 124 -26.16 -8.62 2.48
N VAL A 125 -24.88 -8.86 2.31
CA VAL A 125 -24.10 -8.41 1.12
C VAL A 125 -23.38 -9.61 0.53
N PHE A 126 -23.46 -9.73 -0.78
CA PHE A 126 -22.66 -10.68 -1.56
C PHE A 126 -21.41 -9.99 -2.09
N VAL A 127 -20.26 -10.61 -1.86
CA VAL A 127 -18.97 -10.25 -2.48
C VAL A 127 -18.54 -11.40 -3.37
N ALA A 128 -18.36 -11.11 -4.64
CA ALA A 128 -17.98 -12.14 -5.61
C ALA A 128 -16.57 -12.68 -5.29
N GLN A 129 -16.39 -13.97 -5.46
CA GLN A 129 -15.05 -14.55 -5.46
C GLN A 129 -14.29 -14.00 -6.66
N HIS A 130 -13.09 -13.54 -6.44
CA HIS A 130 -12.16 -13.22 -7.51
C HIS A 130 -11.50 -14.54 -7.94
N GLU A 131 -11.99 -15.14 -9.01
CA GLU A 131 -11.25 -16.23 -9.65
C GLU A 131 -9.93 -15.63 -10.15
N VAL A 132 -8.83 -16.07 -9.56
CA VAL A 132 -7.48 -15.71 -10.03
C VAL A 132 -7.13 -16.65 -11.17
N GLU A 133 -7.02 -16.12 -12.40
CA GLU A 133 -6.55 -16.87 -13.55
C GLU A 133 -5.03 -16.73 -13.69
N LEU A 134 -4.32 -17.84 -13.82
CA LEU A 134 -2.90 -17.83 -14.16
C LEU A 134 -2.74 -17.43 -15.62
N ILE A 135 -2.29 -16.23 -15.88
CA ILE A 135 -2.14 -15.66 -17.23
C ILE A 135 -0.75 -15.84 -17.82
N TRP A 136 0.26 -16.09 -17.00
CA TRP A 136 1.64 -16.34 -17.42
C TRP A 136 2.41 -17.03 -16.30
N SER A 137 3.29 -17.99 -16.64
CA SER A 137 4.30 -18.54 -15.73
C SER A 137 5.54 -19.00 -16.49
N ASP A 138 6.67 -19.13 -15.80
CA ASP A 138 7.84 -19.87 -16.24
C ASP A 138 8.34 -20.71 -15.07
N GLU A 139 8.15 -22.01 -15.17
CA GLU A 139 8.49 -23.00 -14.14
C GLU A 139 9.92 -23.55 -14.31
N PHE A 140 10.66 -23.07 -15.32
CA PHE A 140 12.05 -23.43 -15.59
C PHE A 140 12.30 -24.94 -15.72
N GLU A 141 11.42 -25.63 -16.46
CA GLU A 141 11.43 -27.09 -16.58
C GLU A 141 12.55 -27.63 -17.51
N LEU A 142 13.02 -26.83 -18.48
CA LEU A 142 13.98 -27.24 -19.49
C LEU A 142 15.38 -26.80 -19.12
N ASP A 143 16.26 -27.73 -18.76
CA ASP A 143 17.67 -27.47 -18.48
C ASP A 143 18.40 -26.82 -19.66
N GLY A 144 19.30 -25.91 -19.38
CA GLY A 144 20.15 -25.23 -20.36
C GLY A 144 19.98 -23.72 -20.40
N ALA A 145 19.92 -23.16 -21.59
CA ALA A 145 19.77 -21.71 -21.75
C ALA A 145 18.33 -21.25 -21.44
N LEU A 146 18.22 -20.07 -20.86
CA LEU A 146 16.93 -19.44 -20.59
C LEU A 146 16.15 -19.20 -21.91
N SER A 147 14.84 -19.39 -21.87
CA SER A 147 13.94 -19.21 -23.02
C SER A 147 13.96 -17.77 -23.53
N ALA A 148 14.46 -17.54 -24.74
CA ALA A 148 14.42 -16.24 -25.41
C ALA A 148 12.99 -15.82 -25.84
N GLN A 149 11.99 -16.68 -25.71
CA GLN A 149 10.58 -16.36 -25.92
C GLN A 149 9.95 -15.69 -24.70
N ASN A 150 10.50 -15.99 -23.50
CA ASN A 150 9.98 -15.47 -22.24
C ASN A 150 10.84 -14.34 -21.69
N TRP A 151 12.16 -14.34 -21.98
CA TRP A 151 13.12 -13.49 -21.31
C TRP A 151 14.07 -12.77 -22.26
N LYS A 152 14.31 -11.50 -21.97
CA LYS A 152 15.40 -10.68 -22.54
C LYS A 152 16.50 -10.55 -21.50
N MET A 153 17.73 -10.86 -21.90
CA MET A 153 18.91 -10.62 -21.07
C MET A 153 19.51 -9.26 -21.40
N GLU A 154 19.68 -8.42 -20.39
CA GLU A 154 20.31 -7.11 -20.54
C GLU A 154 21.80 -7.24 -20.38
N THR A 155 22.55 -6.89 -21.44
CA THR A 155 24.01 -6.98 -21.47
C THR A 155 24.68 -5.64 -21.79
N ILE A 156 23.88 -4.64 -22.13
CA ILE A 156 24.37 -3.31 -22.53
C ILE A 156 24.08 -2.32 -21.41
N ALA A 157 25.15 -1.93 -20.71
CA ALA A 157 25.05 -0.93 -19.65
C ALA A 157 24.78 0.47 -20.25
N PRO A 158 23.87 1.26 -19.67
CA PRO A 158 23.44 2.53 -20.26
C PRO A 158 24.52 3.62 -20.22
N ASP A 159 25.39 3.65 -19.20
CA ASP A 159 26.33 4.74 -18.95
C ASP A 159 27.76 4.38 -19.36
N ASN A 160 28.03 4.29 -20.68
CA ASN A 160 29.36 3.98 -21.21
C ASN A 160 30.01 2.74 -20.58
N GLY A 161 29.26 1.66 -20.42
CA GLY A 161 29.71 0.40 -19.81
C GLY A 161 29.54 0.34 -18.30
N SER A 162 28.84 1.29 -17.69
CA SER A 162 28.45 1.27 -16.28
C SER A 162 26.96 1.17 -16.12
N TRP A 163 26.55 0.40 -15.10
CA TRP A 163 25.19 0.37 -14.59
C TRP A 163 25.03 1.46 -13.54
N HIS A 164 23.78 1.80 -13.22
CA HIS A 164 23.47 2.77 -12.18
C HIS A 164 23.94 2.27 -10.78
N ASN A 165 23.84 3.11 -9.77
CA ASN A 165 24.10 2.77 -8.36
C ASN A 165 25.53 2.32 -8.03
N GLY A 166 26.52 2.59 -8.92
CA GLY A 166 27.91 2.17 -8.70
C GLY A 166 28.13 0.66 -8.80
N GLU A 167 27.28 -0.04 -9.52
CA GLU A 167 27.36 -1.49 -9.74
C GLU A 167 28.69 -1.90 -10.37
N LEU A 168 29.35 -2.90 -9.79
CA LEU A 168 30.73 -3.28 -10.12
C LEU A 168 30.83 -4.35 -11.22
N GLN A 169 29.73 -5.03 -11.57
CA GLN A 169 29.72 -6.14 -12.53
C GLN A 169 29.34 -5.68 -13.93
N HIS A 170 29.70 -6.52 -14.90
CA HIS A 170 28.98 -6.61 -16.17
C HIS A 170 27.87 -7.65 -16.08
N TYR A 171 26.72 -7.38 -16.68
CA TYR A 171 25.71 -8.41 -16.92
C TYR A 171 25.99 -9.10 -18.25
N THR A 172 25.86 -10.43 -18.27
CA THR A 172 26.12 -11.24 -19.44
C THR A 172 24.98 -12.23 -19.70
N ASN A 173 24.93 -12.75 -20.92
CA ASN A 173 24.00 -13.80 -21.34
C ASN A 173 24.67 -15.18 -21.41
N ARG A 174 25.85 -15.34 -20.76
CA ARG A 174 26.59 -16.62 -20.77
C ARG A 174 25.96 -17.62 -19.82
N LEU A 175 26.07 -18.90 -20.14
CA LEU A 175 25.66 -19.99 -19.25
C LEU A 175 26.45 -20.01 -17.92
N ASP A 176 27.57 -19.31 -17.85
CA ASP A 176 28.30 -19.08 -16.60
C ASP A 176 27.56 -18.18 -15.60
N ASN A 177 26.68 -17.31 -16.08
CA ASN A 177 25.95 -16.34 -15.26
C ASN A 177 24.45 -16.60 -15.23
N VAL A 178 23.87 -17.26 -16.25
CA VAL A 178 22.44 -17.53 -16.29
C VAL A 178 22.13 -18.83 -17.00
N TYR A 179 21.45 -19.74 -16.33
CA TYR A 179 21.03 -21.03 -16.89
C TYR A 179 19.91 -21.65 -16.06
N VAL A 180 19.23 -22.62 -16.67
CA VAL A 180 18.23 -23.44 -15.99
C VAL A 180 18.82 -24.80 -15.70
N SER A 181 18.65 -25.31 -14.51
CA SER A 181 18.97 -26.69 -14.12
C SER A 181 18.12 -27.13 -12.94
N GLU A 182 17.75 -28.42 -12.94
CA GLU A 182 17.00 -29.04 -11.84
C GLU A 182 15.73 -28.25 -11.48
N GLY A 183 14.98 -27.83 -12.52
CA GLY A 183 13.71 -27.11 -12.36
C GLY A 183 13.83 -25.73 -11.73
N THR A 184 15.00 -25.08 -11.84
CA THR A 184 15.19 -23.72 -11.31
C THR A 184 16.10 -22.88 -12.20
N LEU A 185 15.78 -21.61 -12.33
CA LEU A 185 16.67 -20.60 -12.89
C LEU A 185 17.84 -20.31 -11.93
N LYS A 186 19.04 -20.29 -12.45
CA LYS A 186 20.26 -19.90 -11.73
C LYS A 186 20.75 -18.56 -12.28
N ILE A 187 20.87 -17.56 -11.42
CA ILE A 187 21.58 -16.30 -11.67
C ILE A 187 22.83 -16.31 -10.81
N VAL A 188 24.00 -16.29 -11.46
CA VAL A 188 25.29 -16.51 -10.79
C VAL A 188 26.15 -15.26 -10.89
N ALA A 189 26.42 -14.63 -9.75
CA ALA A 189 27.46 -13.61 -9.65
C ALA A 189 28.84 -14.28 -9.53
N LYS A 190 29.79 -13.86 -10.39
CA LYS A 190 31.14 -14.42 -10.41
C LYS A 190 32.18 -13.32 -10.26
N LYS A 191 33.25 -13.63 -9.52
CA LYS A 191 34.45 -12.81 -9.49
C LYS A 191 35.38 -13.25 -10.61
N GLU A 192 35.42 -12.49 -11.69
CA GLU A 192 36.26 -12.72 -12.86
C GLU A 192 36.50 -11.42 -13.61
N GLN A 193 37.64 -11.27 -14.27
CA GLN A 193 37.85 -10.15 -15.19
C GLN A 193 37.07 -10.38 -16.48
N TYR A 194 36.23 -9.41 -16.82
CA TYR A 194 35.47 -9.44 -18.05
C TYR A 194 35.43 -8.06 -18.70
N THR A 195 35.70 -8.04 -20.00
CA THR A 195 35.72 -6.80 -20.78
C THR A 195 34.52 -6.76 -21.73
N ALA A 196 33.69 -5.74 -21.60
CA ALA A 196 32.59 -5.44 -22.49
C ALA A 196 32.44 -3.93 -22.64
N GLN A 197 31.96 -3.46 -23.78
CA GLN A 197 31.71 -2.04 -24.08
C GLN A 197 32.93 -1.12 -23.76
N GLY A 198 34.15 -1.63 -24.01
CA GLY A 198 35.39 -0.89 -23.77
C GLY A 198 35.80 -0.76 -22.29
N THR A 199 35.08 -1.38 -21.37
CA THR A 199 35.36 -1.36 -19.92
C THR A 199 35.64 -2.75 -19.41
N THR A 200 36.68 -2.91 -18.57
CA THR A 200 37.00 -4.16 -17.86
C THR A 200 36.49 -4.05 -16.43
N LYS A 201 35.70 -5.03 -15.99
CA LYS A 201 35.22 -5.17 -14.62
C LYS A 201 35.67 -6.49 -14.02
N GLU A 202 35.67 -6.55 -12.69
CA GLU A 202 36.13 -7.69 -11.90
C GLU A 202 35.00 -8.67 -11.51
N TYR A 203 33.77 -8.40 -11.95
CA TYR A 203 32.60 -9.20 -11.64
C TYR A 203 31.69 -9.34 -12.84
N THR A 204 30.99 -10.44 -12.92
CA THR A 204 29.89 -10.68 -13.86
C THR A 204 28.67 -11.20 -13.13
N SER A 205 27.48 -10.96 -13.70
CA SER A 205 26.20 -11.48 -13.23
C SER A 205 25.21 -11.53 -14.41
N ALA A 206 23.91 -11.66 -14.13
CA ALA A 206 22.87 -11.54 -15.14
C ALA A 206 21.73 -10.62 -14.66
N ARG A 207 21.12 -9.91 -15.62
CA ARG A 207 19.93 -9.07 -15.45
C ARG A 207 18.93 -9.47 -16.53
N LEU A 208 17.71 -9.80 -16.09
CA LEU A 208 16.68 -10.41 -16.91
C LEU A 208 15.40 -9.58 -16.88
N ASN A 209 14.78 -9.41 -18.05
CA ASN A 209 13.44 -8.84 -18.15
C ASN A 209 12.51 -9.89 -18.77
N SER A 210 11.33 -10.08 -18.19
CA SER A 210 10.29 -10.82 -18.87
C SER A 210 9.83 -10.08 -20.13
N LEU A 211 9.45 -10.82 -21.16
CA LEU A 211 8.78 -10.27 -22.35
C LEU A 211 7.27 -10.13 -22.13
N PHE A 212 6.77 -10.71 -21.06
CA PHE A 212 5.39 -10.55 -20.62
C PHE A 212 5.24 -9.28 -19.77
N SER A 213 4.16 -8.55 -19.99
CA SER A 213 3.78 -7.39 -19.19
C SER A 213 2.27 -7.41 -18.90
N PHE A 214 1.87 -6.82 -17.78
CA PHE A 214 0.47 -6.78 -17.36
C PHE A 214 0.19 -5.50 -16.58
N THR A 215 -1.10 -5.23 -16.35
CA THR A 215 -1.56 -4.13 -15.49
C THR A 215 -2.57 -4.73 -14.52
N TYR A 216 -2.26 -4.61 -13.23
CA TYR A 216 -2.99 -5.17 -12.10
C TYR A 216 -3.03 -6.70 -12.07
N GLY A 217 -2.95 -7.25 -10.88
CA GLY A 217 -2.91 -8.68 -10.62
C GLY A 217 -1.92 -9.04 -9.51
N LYS A 218 -1.62 -10.32 -9.38
CA LYS A 218 -0.63 -10.86 -8.43
C LYS A 218 0.57 -11.41 -9.19
N ILE A 219 1.77 -11.08 -8.73
CA ILE A 219 3.01 -11.77 -9.10
C ILE A 219 3.52 -12.53 -7.89
N GLU A 220 3.97 -13.74 -8.14
CA GLU A 220 4.64 -14.61 -7.18
C GLU A 220 5.95 -15.13 -7.78
N VAL A 221 7.04 -14.98 -7.05
CA VAL A 221 8.34 -15.51 -7.44
C VAL A 221 8.91 -16.32 -6.30
N ARG A 222 9.06 -17.63 -6.53
CA ARG A 222 9.70 -18.52 -5.57
C ARG A 222 11.22 -18.47 -5.77
N ALA A 223 11.94 -17.91 -4.81
CA ALA A 223 13.38 -17.71 -4.92
C ALA A 223 14.13 -18.06 -3.63
N LYS A 224 15.40 -18.46 -3.80
CA LYS A 224 16.39 -18.58 -2.74
C LYS A 224 17.51 -17.58 -3.05
N LEU A 225 17.82 -16.70 -2.08
CA LEU A 225 18.68 -15.56 -2.32
C LEU A 225 20.17 -15.90 -2.04
N PRO A 226 21.11 -15.22 -2.71
CA PRO A 226 22.52 -15.33 -2.41
C PRO A 226 22.84 -14.70 -1.05
N TYR A 227 23.91 -15.14 -0.42
CA TYR A 227 24.45 -14.53 0.79
C TYR A 227 25.81 -13.88 0.53
N GLY A 228 26.19 -12.97 1.43
CA GLY A 228 27.52 -12.37 1.45
C GLY A 228 27.52 -10.88 1.11
N GLN A 229 28.47 -10.18 1.75
CA GLN A 229 28.64 -8.74 1.55
C GLN A 229 28.92 -8.39 0.08
N GLY A 230 28.20 -7.42 -0.43
CA GLY A 230 28.32 -6.96 -1.81
C GLY A 230 27.32 -7.60 -2.78
N THR A 231 26.50 -8.58 -2.32
CA THR A 231 25.37 -9.07 -3.13
C THR A 231 24.18 -8.12 -3.00
N TRP A 232 23.42 -7.97 -4.10
CA TRP A 232 22.19 -7.20 -4.16
C TRP A 232 21.23 -7.85 -5.15
N PRO A 233 20.63 -9.00 -4.79
CA PRO A 233 19.56 -9.58 -5.59
C PRO A 233 18.29 -8.75 -5.49
N ALA A 234 17.53 -8.68 -6.60
CA ALA A 234 16.23 -8.02 -6.66
C ALA A 234 15.25 -8.77 -7.53
N ILE A 235 13.98 -8.75 -7.11
CA ILE A 235 12.80 -9.13 -7.88
C ILE A 235 11.96 -7.88 -7.98
N TRP A 236 11.77 -7.36 -9.20
CA TRP A 236 11.24 -6.02 -9.38
C TRP A 236 10.58 -5.82 -10.74
N MET A 237 9.82 -4.76 -10.89
CA MET A 237 9.08 -4.41 -12.10
C MET A 237 9.36 -2.96 -12.51
N LEU A 238 9.40 -2.72 -13.82
CA LEU A 238 9.42 -1.38 -14.43
C LEU A 238 8.24 -1.19 -15.37
N GLY A 239 7.75 0.04 -15.45
CA GLY A 239 6.74 0.38 -16.43
C GLY A 239 7.22 0.10 -17.86
N SER A 240 6.41 -0.59 -18.67
CA SER A 240 6.72 -0.97 -20.06
C SER A 240 6.95 0.23 -20.99
N ASN A 241 6.63 1.44 -20.53
CA ASN A 241 6.83 2.70 -21.23
C ASN A 241 8.17 3.40 -20.90
N ILE A 242 9.08 2.70 -20.21
CA ILE A 242 10.37 3.27 -19.77
C ILE A 242 11.17 3.94 -20.89
N GLU A 243 11.20 3.34 -22.08
CA GLU A 243 11.93 3.90 -23.25
C GLU A 243 11.32 5.24 -23.73
N THR A 244 10.08 5.53 -23.37
CA THR A 244 9.37 6.75 -23.79
C THR A 244 9.40 7.83 -22.73
N VAL A 245 9.17 7.48 -21.46
CA VAL A 245 9.04 8.46 -20.39
C VAL A 245 10.25 8.51 -19.46
N GLY A 246 11.09 7.49 -19.49
CA GLY A 246 12.26 7.36 -18.62
C GLY A 246 11.91 7.03 -17.16
N TRP A 247 12.95 6.75 -16.37
CA TRP A 247 12.85 6.57 -14.94
C TRP A 247 13.01 7.93 -14.22
N PRO A 248 12.26 8.22 -13.12
CA PRO A 248 11.29 7.37 -12.44
C PRO A 248 9.84 7.53 -12.96
N ALA A 249 9.62 8.22 -14.09
CA ALA A 249 8.29 8.50 -14.62
C ALA A 249 7.53 7.24 -15.09
N CYS A 250 8.26 6.19 -15.48
CA CYS A 250 7.67 4.89 -15.82
C CYS A 250 7.10 4.15 -14.61
N GLY A 251 7.51 4.50 -13.38
CA GLY A 251 7.23 3.76 -12.16
C GLY A 251 8.11 2.52 -12.00
N GLU A 252 8.38 2.14 -10.75
CA GLU A 252 9.11 0.94 -10.36
C GLU A 252 8.48 0.33 -9.11
N ILE A 253 8.39 -0.98 -9.06
CA ILE A 253 7.90 -1.73 -7.90
C ILE A 253 8.94 -2.81 -7.60
N ASP A 254 9.60 -2.70 -6.45
CA ASP A 254 10.56 -3.65 -5.97
C ASP A 254 9.87 -4.62 -5.03
N ILE A 255 9.58 -5.82 -5.53
CA ILE A 255 8.87 -6.86 -4.79
C ILE A 255 9.77 -7.39 -3.68
N MET A 256 11.04 -7.60 -3.99
CA MET A 256 12.06 -8.05 -3.06
C MET A 256 13.41 -7.42 -3.40
N GLU A 257 14.04 -6.81 -2.42
CA GLU A 257 15.43 -6.42 -2.43
C GLU A 257 16.15 -6.95 -1.18
N HIS A 258 17.38 -7.41 -1.36
CA HIS A 258 18.24 -7.84 -0.26
C HIS A 258 19.66 -7.31 -0.45
N TRP A 259 20.17 -6.62 0.55
CA TRP A 259 21.57 -6.17 0.57
C TRP A 259 22.39 -7.10 1.45
N GLY A 260 23.37 -7.78 0.87
CA GLY A 260 24.19 -8.77 1.57
C GLY A 260 25.03 -8.24 2.73
N HIS A 261 25.10 -6.91 2.94
CA HIS A 261 25.69 -6.29 4.13
C HIS A 261 24.67 -6.10 5.28
N GLU A 262 23.40 -6.29 5.01
CA GLU A 262 22.31 -6.36 6.00
C GLU A 262 21.68 -7.75 5.94
N PRO A 263 22.36 -8.78 6.50
CA PRO A 263 21.88 -10.16 6.41
C PRO A 263 20.49 -10.28 7.02
N GLU A 264 19.71 -11.22 6.48
CA GLU A 264 18.34 -11.52 6.90
C GLU A 264 17.30 -10.42 6.64
N LYS A 265 17.69 -9.18 6.32
CA LYS A 265 16.77 -8.09 6.04
C LYS A 265 16.33 -8.13 4.59
N ILE A 266 15.04 -8.26 4.38
CA ILE A 266 14.37 -8.16 3.08
C ILE A 266 13.54 -6.89 3.06
N SER A 267 13.56 -6.16 1.95
CA SER A 267 12.78 -4.93 1.78
C SER A 267 11.97 -4.95 0.48
N SER A 268 10.88 -4.20 0.49
CA SER A 268 10.09 -3.84 -0.69
C SER A 268 10.09 -2.34 -0.86
N ALA A 269 10.07 -1.86 -2.10
CA ALA A 269 10.11 -0.44 -2.40
C ALA A 269 9.21 -0.06 -3.58
N THR A 270 8.96 1.25 -3.73
CA THR A 270 8.30 1.81 -4.91
C THR A 270 8.97 3.12 -5.30
N HIS A 271 9.21 3.31 -6.60
CA HIS A 271 9.74 4.56 -7.11
C HIS A 271 8.75 5.21 -8.06
N THR A 272 8.46 6.48 -7.79
CA THR A 272 7.53 7.31 -8.57
C THR A 272 8.13 8.70 -8.76
N PRO A 273 7.61 9.54 -9.66
CA PRO A 273 8.12 10.90 -9.82
C PRO A 273 8.08 11.76 -8.55
N SER A 274 7.18 11.46 -7.62
CA SER A 274 7.05 12.18 -6.35
C SER A 274 8.03 11.72 -5.26
N CYS A 275 8.49 10.46 -5.35
CA CYS A 275 9.40 9.87 -4.38
C CYS A 275 10.20 8.74 -5.02
N TYR A 276 11.52 8.87 -5.12
CA TYR A 276 12.44 7.91 -5.73
C TYR A 276 13.87 8.03 -5.20
N GLY A 277 14.69 7.01 -5.41
CA GLY A 277 16.10 6.98 -5.01
C GLY A 277 16.27 7.15 -3.50
N GLY A 278 16.90 8.23 -3.06
CA GLY A 278 17.14 8.52 -1.64
C GLY A 278 15.97 9.16 -0.89
N CYS A 279 14.76 9.19 -1.45
CA CYS A 279 13.57 9.66 -0.75
C CYS A 279 13.22 8.73 0.43
N THR A 280 12.80 9.29 1.57
CA THR A 280 12.55 8.52 2.81
C THR A 280 11.39 7.55 2.71
N ASP A 281 10.43 7.81 1.82
CA ASP A 281 9.20 7.02 1.69
C ASP A 281 9.23 6.02 0.52
N VAL A 282 10.42 5.77 -0.06
CA VAL A 282 10.62 4.76 -1.12
C VAL A 282 10.40 3.36 -0.58
N THR A 283 10.98 3.03 0.60
CA THR A 283 10.80 1.73 1.23
C THR A 283 9.39 1.60 1.80
N VAL A 284 8.63 0.64 1.29
CA VAL A 284 7.25 0.36 1.71
C VAL A 284 7.22 -0.50 2.97
N GLY A 285 8.16 -1.47 3.09
CA GLY A 285 8.25 -2.36 4.22
C GLY A 285 9.59 -3.08 4.31
N THR A 286 9.90 -3.57 5.49
CA THR A 286 11.05 -4.45 5.75
C THR A 286 10.65 -5.58 6.67
N THR A 287 11.22 -6.77 6.46
CA THR A 287 11.05 -7.92 7.34
C THR A 287 12.36 -8.68 7.49
N THR A 288 12.39 -9.66 8.39
CA THR A 288 13.57 -10.49 8.67
C THR A 288 13.27 -11.94 8.30
N ILE A 289 14.10 -12.53 7.43
CA ILE A 289 14.03 -13.92 7.00
C ILE A 289 15.41 -14.56 7.27
N THR A 290 15.51 -15.42 8.27
CA THR A 290 16.80 -15.96 8.73
C THR A 290 17.39 -17.04 7.83
N ASP A 291 16.56 -17.73 7.08
CA ASP A 291 16.89 -18.82 6.18
C ASP A 291 16.81 -18.46 4.68
N TYR A 292 16.75 -17.16 4.36
CA TYR A 292 16.65 -16.62 3.00
C TYR A 292 17.64 -17.22 1.98
N SER A 293 18.80 -17.70 2.45
CA SER A 293 19.85 -18.24 1.59
C SER A 293 19.93 -19.77 1.58
N THR A 294 19.22 -20.45 2.46
CA THR A 294 19.19 -21.91 2.57
C THR A 294 17.87 -22.52 2.09
N GLU A 295 16.78 -21.76 2.21
CA GLU A 295 15.46 -22.20 1.81
C GLU A 295 14.88 -21.31 0.69
N PHE A 296 13.87 -21.83 -0.02
CA PHE A 296 13.11 -21.06 -1.00
C PHE A 296 11.90 -20.42 -0.33
N HIS A 297 11.71 -19.14 -0.56
CA HIS A 297 10.55 -18.36 -0.14
C HIS A 297 9.78 -17.85 -1.36
N VAL A 298 8.49 -17.58 -1.21
CA VAL A 298 7.65 -16.95 -2.23
C VAL A 298 7.55 -15.46 -1.94
N TYR A 299 8.14 -14.65 -2.80
CA TYR A 299 8.04 -13.19 -2.77
C TYR A 299 6.92 -12.76 -3.70
N ALA A 300 5.98 -11.99 -3.20
CA ALA A 300 4.79 -11.64 -3.97
C ALA A 300 4.39 -10.17 -3.83
N VAL A 301 3.70 -9.66 -4.86
CA VAL A 301 2.96 -8.40 -4.81
C VAL A 301 1.56 -8.58 -5.40
N GLU A 302 0.56 -8.08 -4.70
CA GLU A 302 -0.76 -7.80 -5.25
C GLU A 302 -0.84 -6.34 -5.65
N TRP A 303 -1.11 -6.09 -6.91
CA TRP A 303 -1.23 -4.76 -7.48
C TRP A 303 -2.67 -4.53 -7.97
N SER A 304 -3.34 -3.56 -7.36
CA SER A 304 -4.69 -3.13 -7.73
C SER A 304 -4.71 -1.65 -8.13
N THR A 305 -5.88 -1.15 -8.52
CA THR A 305 -6.09 0.30 -8.78
C THR A 305 -5.95 1.16 -7.53
N GLU A 306 -6.01 0.57 -6.34
CA GLU A 306 -6.07 1.29 -5.07
C GLU A 306 -4.84 1.07 -4.19
N SER A 307 -4.13 -0.06 -4.38
CA SER A 307 -3.07 -0.46 -3.45
C SER A 307 -2.05 -1.41 -4.06
N LEU A 308 -0.86 -1.41 -3.45
CA LEU A 308 0.15 -2.45 -3.54
C LEU A 308 0.23 -3.15 -2.18
N ARG A 309 0.24 -4.48 -2.18
CA ARG A 309 0.42 -5.30 -0.98
C ARG A 309 1.52 -6.31 -1.25
N PHE A 310 2.51 -6.35 -0.39
CA PHE A 310 3.67 -7.22 -0.52
C PHE A 310 3.58 -8.36 0.48
N PHE A 311 4.04 -9.54 0.08
CA PHE A 311 3.96 -10.74 0.88
C PHE A 311 5.24 -11.56 0.76
N ILE A 312 5.56 -12.31 1.82
CA ILE A 312 6.53 -13.40 1.82
C ILE A 312 5.83 -14.59 2.43
N ASP A 313 5.76 -15.71 1.66
CA ASP A 313 5.10 -16.96 2.08
C ASP A 313 3.62 -16.76 2.53
N ASP A 314 2.88 -15.88 1.82
CA ASP A 314 1.47 -15.54 2.10
C ASP A 314 1.20 -14.74 3.40
N GLU A 315 2.25 -14.19 4.06
CA GLU A 315 2.16 -13.32 5.24
C GLU A 315 2.41 -11.84 4.92
#